data_782292c0cca10fba806e3e32809a3efa
#
_entry.id   782292c0cca10fba806e3e32809a3efa
#
_cell.length_a   1.000
_cell.length_b   1.000
_cell.length_c   1.000
_cell.angle_alpha   90.00
_cell.angle_beta   90.00
_cell.angle_gamma   90.00
#
_symmetry.space_group_name_H-M   'P 1'
#
loop_
_entity.id
_entity.type
_entity.pdbx_description
1 polymer ?
#
loop_
_entity_poly.entity_id
_entity_poly.type
_entity_poly.pdbx_seq_one_letter_code
_entity_poly.pdbx_strand_id
1 'polypeptide(L)'
;MNNSKSDFTQGSILGKLIPFMMPILGALILQAAYGAVDLLVVGRFGTTEGLSAVSTGSQVLNLVTFVVTQFAMGVTVLIARYIGEKRPEQIGALIGGAIVVFAMISVVLFVVMIVLSRQIAVIMQAPKEAVGLTSVYVKICGSGIFFIVAYNLLSAIFRGLGDSKSPLIFVAVACVINIVGDLVLVAGFNMNASGAAIATVAAQAVSVIFALVLLFKRKLPFKITKKDFSINRHCRRALKVGLPLALQEFLTQVSFLALCAFVNRLGLQASSGYGVACKIVNFAMLIPSSLMQSMASFVSQNVGAGNEKRAKKAMFTGIGVGLVIGCIAFLLIIFKGDILTGIFTTDAAVVQKGYDYLKGFALETIVTAILFSMIGYFNGHDKTIWVMAQGLIQTLLVRLPLAYYMSIQPDASLTKIGFAAPAATIFGILLNVVYLIFLKYKKRI
;
A
#
# COMPACT_ATOMS: atom_id res chain seq x y z
N MET A 1 20.17 -0.76 22.06
CA MET A 1 18.74 -0.49 21.77
C MET A 1 17.98 -0.53 23.10
N ASN A 2 17.15 0.48 23.40
CA ASN A 2 16.23 0.38 24.53
C ASN A 2 15.22 -0.73 24.18
N ASN A 3 15.48 -1.95 24.64
CA ASN A 3 14.71 -3.17 24.34
C ASN A 3 13.21 -3.06 24.68
N SER A 4 12.82 -2.06 25.47
CA SER A 4 11.44 -1.91 25.93
C SER A 4 10.49 -1.31 24.86
N LYS A 5 10.98 -0.54 23.89
CA LYS A 5 10.11 0.13 22.88
C LYS A 5 9.72 -0.74 21.70
N SER A 6 10.59 -1.67 21.27
CA SER A 6 10.34 -2.61 20.15
C SER A 6 9.74 -3.95 20.58
N ASP A 7 9.60 -4.18 21.89
CA ASP A 7 8.94 -5.38 22.45
C ASP A 7 7.44 -5.14 22.56
N PHE A 8 6.65 -5.82 21.72
CA PHE A 8 5.19 -5.76 21.71
C PHE A 8 4.54 -6.76 22.66
N THR A 9 5.31 -7.63 23.29
CA THR A 9 4.77 -8.70 24.16
C THR A 9 4.37 -8.20 25.54
N GLN A 10 4.81 -6.99 25.93
CA GLN A 10 4.61 -6.41 27.27
C GLN A 10 4.10 -4.96 27.19
N GLY A 11 3.58 -4.45 28.30
CA GLY A 11 3.13 -3.07 28.45
C GLY A 11 1.75 -2.76 27.81
N SER A 12 1.36 -1.50 27.73
CA SER A 12 0.09 -1.07 27.15
C SER A 12 0.03 -1.36 25.66
N ILE A 13 -1.05 -1.99 25.18
CA ILE A 13 -1.26 -2.27 23.75
C ILE A 13 -1.35 -0.96 22.97
N LEU A 14 -2.19 -0.04 23.42
CA LEU A 14 -2.38 1.26 22.77
C LEU A 14 -1.08 2.07 22.75
N GLY A 15 -0.37 2.11 23.90
CA GLY A 15 0.91 2.83 24.04
C GLY A 15 2.06 2.25 23.21
N LYS A 16 1.91 1.04 22.66
CA LYS A 16 2.87 0.42 21.73
C LYS A 16 2.40 0.49 20.28
N LEU A 17 1.12 0.22 20.03
CA LEU A 17 0.55 0.16 18.69
C LEU A 17 0.54 1.54 18.01
N ILE A 18 0.07 2.59 18.71
CA ILE A 18 -0.02 3.94 18.12
C ILE A 18 1.36 4.52 17.78
N PRO A 19 2.37 4.54 18.70
CA PRO A 19 3.71 5.02 18.36
C PRO A 19 4.42 4.20 17.27
N PHE A 20 4.00 2.96 17.03
CA PHE A 20 4.51 2.15 15.92
C PHE A 20 3.77 2.43 14.62
N MET A 21 2.46 2.68 14.67
CA MET A 21 1.61 2.99 13.52
C MET A 21 1.90 4.39 12.94
N MET A 22 2.11 5.41 13.79
CA MET A 22 2.25 6.80 13.34
C MET A 22 3.41 7.02 12.35
N PRO A 23 4.62 6.46 12.55
CA PRO A 23 5.67 6.57 11.55
C PRO A 23 5.35 5.82 10.23
N ILE A 24 4.60 4.70 10.28
CA ILE A 24 4.15 4.01 9.08
C ILE A 24 3.18 4.89 8.31
N LEU A 25 2.21 5.49 8.99
CA LEU A 25 1.29 6.46 8.39
C LEU A 25 2.04 7.65 7.78
N GLY A 26 3.00 8.22 8.53
CA GLY A 26 3.83 9.31 8.02
C GLY A 26 4.61 8.94 6.76
N ALA A 27 5.15 7.72 6.69
CA ALA A 27 5.83 7.22 5.49
C ALA A 27 4.88 7.10 4.29
N LEU A 28 3.66 6.59 4.50
CA LEU A 28 2.65 6.48 3.45
C LEU A 28 2.19 7.86 2.95
N ILE A 29 2.00 8.83 3.86
CA ILE A 29 1.64 10.21 3.50
C ILE A 29 2.77 10.85 2.67
N LEU A 30 4.03 10.71 3.09
CA LEU A 30 5.17 11.25 2.33
C LEU A 30 5.29 10.61 0.96
N GLN A 31 5.06 9.30 0.82
CA GLN A 31 5.04 8.62 -0.48
C GLN A 31 3.94 9.16 -1.40
N ALA A 32 2.74 9.39 -0.86
CA ALA A 32 1.65 10.00 -1.63
C ALA A 32 1.96 11.44 -2.01
N ALA A 33 2.60 12.19 -1.11
CA ALA A 33 2.94 13.60 -1.32
C ALA A 33 3.99 13.80 -2.42
N TYR A 34 5.10 13.03 -2.41
CA TYR A 34 6.12 13.22 -3.44
C TYR A 34 5.60 12.85 -4.84
N GLY A 35 4.78 11.80 -4.96
CA GLY A 35 4.14 11.48 -6.24
C GLY A 35 3.20 12.60 -6.75
N ALA A 36 2.58 13.37 -5.84
CA ALA A 36 1.82 14.57 -6.21
C ALA A 36 2.74 15.71 -6.65
N VAL A 37 3.91 15.87 -6.01
CA VAL A 37 4.90 16.89 -6.39
C VAL A 37 5.48 16.64 -7.77
N ASP A 38 5.81 15.38 -8.13
CA ASP A 38 6.23 15.02 -9.49
C ASP A 38 5.25 15.56 -10.54
N LEU A 39 3.94 15.34 -10.33
CA LEU A 39 2.89 15.83 -11.24
C LEU A 39 2.79 17.35 -11.25
N LEU A 40 2.95 18.02 -10.11
CA LEU A 40 2.92 19.48 -10.03
C LEU A 40 4.10 20.12 -10.76
N VAL A 41 5.31 19.59 -10.60
CA VAL A 41 6.52 20.12 -11.22
C VAL A 41 6.47 19.90 -12.73
N VAL A 42 6.12 18.69 -13.20
CA VAL A 42 5.98 18.43 -14.63
C VAL A 42 4.80 19.19 -15.23
N GLY A 43 3.70 19.36 -14.50
CA GLY A 43 2.55 20.15 -14.96
C GLY A 43 2.85 21.64 -15.12
N ARG A 44 3.79 22.20 -14.33
CA ARG A 44 4.16 23.61 -14.38
C ARG A 44 5.31 23.92 -15.34
N PHE A 45 6.27 23.02 -15.47
CA PHE A 45 7.52 23.25 -16.20
C PHE A 45 7.71 22.32 -17.40
N GLY A 46 6.90 21.25 -17.50
CA GLY A 46 6.93 20.31 -18.62
C GLY A 46 5.86 20.60 -19.69
N THR A 47 5.65 19.61 -20.55
CA THR A 47 4.59 19.66 -21.59
C THR A 47 3.34 18.91 -21.14
N THR A 48 2.21 19.14 -21.81
CA THR A 48 0.94 18.44 -21.54
C THR A 48 1.10 16.92 -21.74
N GLU A 49 1.83 16.52 -22.79
CA GLU A 49 2.15 15.11 -23.07
C GLU A 49 3.04 14.51 -21.97
N GLY A 50 3.99 15.31 -21.46
CA GLY A 50 4.86 14.93 -20.33
C GLY A 50 4.08 14.74 -19.05
N LEU A 51 3.16 15.63 -18.72
CA LEU A 51 2.26 15.50 -17.58
C LEU A 51 1.40 14.23 -17.68
N SER A 52 0.83 13.97 -18.87
CA SER A 52 0.09 12.73 -19.14
C SER A 52 0.96 11.49 -18.99
N ALA A 53 2.21 11.56 -19.47
CA ALA A 53 3.17 10.46 -19.36
C ALA A 53 3.55 10.14 -17.90
N VAL A 54 3.81 11.17 -17.08
CA VAL A 54 4.09 10.99 -15.63
C VAL A 54 2.85 10.47 -14.92
N SER A 55 1.67 11.00 -15.22
CA SER A 55 0.42 10.53 -14.60
C SER A 55 0.16 9.04 -14.87
N THR A 56 0.32 8.59 -16.12
CA THR A 56 0.10 7.19 -16.50
C THR A 56 1.25 6.29 -16.01
N GLY A 57 2.49 6.74 -16.18
CA GLY A 57 3.67 5.98 -15.77
C GLY A 57 3.76 5.78 -14.25
N SER A 58 3.39 6.79 -13.47
CA SER A 58 3.36 6.68 -12.00
C SER A 58 2.29 5.71 -11.51
N GLN A 59 1.17 5.54 -12.21
CA GLN A 59 0.19 4.50 -11.88
C GLN A 59 0.78 3.08 -12.03
N VAL A 60 1.58 2.86 -13.09
CA VAL A 60 2.30 1.58 -13.26
C VAL A 60 3.27 1.35 -12.11
N LEU A 61 4.04 2.39 -11.76
CA LEU A 61 5.01 2.31 -10.67
C LEU A 61 4.34 2.07 -9.31
N ASN A 62 3.20 2.72 -9.06
CA ASN A 62 2.41 2.51 -7.85
C ASN A 62 1.87 1.08 -7.75
N LEU A 63 1.34 0.53 -8.85
CA LEU A 63 0.90 -0.87 -8.90
C LEU A 63 2.03 -1.83 -8.51
N VAL A 64 3.20 -1.68 -9.13
CA VAL A 64 4.38 -2.51 -8.83
C VAL A 64 4.80 -2.34 -7.36
N THR A 65 4.86 -1.10 -6.87
CA THR A 65 5.26 -0.79 -5.50
C THR A 65 4.29 -1.40 -4.47
N PHE A 66 2.98 -1.30 -4.68
CA PHE A 66 1.98 -1.89 -3.79
C PHE A 66 2.08 -3.42 -3.75
N VAL A 67 2.21 -4.07 -4.90
CA VAL A 67 2.38 -5.52 -5.00
C VAL A 67 3.65 -5.99 -4.28
N VAL A 68 4.78 -5.29 -4.49
CA VAL A 68 6.05 -5.60 -3.82
C VAL A 68 5.97 -5.35 -2.31
N THR A 69 5.28 -4.28 -1.88
CA THR A 69 5.07 -3.98 -0.45
C THR A 69 4.27 -5.08 0.24
N GLN A 70 3.19 -5.54 -0.38
CA GLN A 70 2.38 -6.64 0.17
C GLN A 70 3.15 -7.97 0.16
N PHE A 71 3.96 -8.22 -0.86
CA PHE A 71 4.85 -9.37 -0.88
C PHE A 71 5.89 -9.32 0.26
N ALA A 72 6.47 -8.14 0.52
CA ALA A 72 7.43 -7.91 1.59
C ALA A 72 6.81 -8.05 2.99
N MET A 73 5.47 -7.93 3.13
CA MET A 73 4.77 -8.17 4.40
C MET A 73 5.06 -9.57 4.96
N GLY A 74 5.26 -10.57 4.10
CA GLY A 74 5.66 -11.92 4.54
C GLY A 74 6.97 -11.92 5.32
N VAL A 75 7.94 -11.10 4.92
CA VAL A 75 9.22 -10.95 5.64
C VAL A 75 8.99 -10.23 6.98
N THR A 76 8.20 -9.16 6.98
CA THR A 76 7.84 -8.41 8.20
C THR A 76 7.22 -9.32 9.26
N VAL A 77 6.21 -10.09 8.86
CA VAL A 77 5.46 -11.01 9.74
C VAL A 77 6.39 -12.06 10.35
N LEU A 78 7.25 -12.69 9.54
CA LEU A 78 8.13 -13.73 10.03
C LEU A 78 9.27 -13.21 10.90
N ILE A 79 9.85 -12.04 10.61
CA ILE A 79 10.83 -11.42 11.50
C ILE A 79 10.18 -11.16 12.87
N ALA A 80 9.00 -10.52 12.89
CA ALA A 80 8.27 -10.27 14.13
C ALA A 80 7.95 -11.56 14.88
N ARG A 81 7.60 -12.65 14.15
CA ARG A 81 7.36 -13.98 14.72
C ARG A 81 8.60 -14.54 15.42
N TYR A 82 9.75 -14.54 14.75
CA TYR A 82 10.99 -15.07 15.30
C TYR A 82 11.51 -14.25 16.50
N ILE A 83 11.25 -12.95 16.52
CA ILE A 83 11.52 -12.12 17.72
C ILE A 83 10.65 -12.59 18.89
N GLY A 84 9.35 -12.80 18.66
CA GLY A 84 8.42 -13.30 19.67
C GLY A 84 8.80 -14.69 20.18
N GLU A 85 9.22 -15.60 19.29
CA GLU A 85 9.70 -16.95 19.59
C GLU A 85 11.08 -16.94 20.29
N LYS A 86 11.73 -15.78 20.45
CA LYS A 86 13.11 -15.64 20.97
C LYS A 86 14.15 -16.42 20.16
N ARG A 87 13.98 -16.48 18.84
CA ARG A 87 14.86 -17.18 17.88
C ARG A 87 15.48 -16.21 16.87
N PRO A 88 16.24 -15.20 17.32
CA PRO A 88 16.80 -14.19 16.42
C PRO A 88 17.80 -14.77 15.42
N GLU A 89 18.42 -15.91 15.70
CA GLU A 89 19.35 -16.60 14.80
C GLU A 89 18.70 -17.01 13.45
N GLN A 90 17.37 -17.24 13.43
CA GLN A 90 16.65 -17.60 12.21
C GLN A 90 16.40 -16.41 11.28
N ILE A 91 16.50 -15.18 11.81
CA ILE A 91 16.27 -13.96 11.05
C ILE A 91 17.33 -13.77 9.97
N GLY A 92 18.60 -14.12 10.25
CA GLY A 92 19.68 -14.02 9.27
C GLY A 92 19.40 -14.87 8.02
N ALA A 93 19.02 -16.14 8.22
CA ALA A 93 18.66 -17.05 7.14
C ALA A 93 17.40 -16.59 6.37
N LEU A 94 16.41 -16.03 7.06
CA LEU A 94 15.22 -15.45 6.43
C LEU A 94 15.59 -14.26 5.53
N ILE A 95 16.40 -13.33 6.03
CA ILE A 95 16.80 -12.13 5.26
C ILE A 95 17.67 -12.51 4.07
N GLY A 96 18.66 -13.39 4.25
CA GLY A 96 19.51 -13.86 3.17
C GLY A 96 18.70 -14.50 2.03
N GLY A 97 17.75 -15.39 2.36
CA GLY A 97 16.83 -15.97 1.39
C GLY A 97 15.88 -14.95 0.75
N ALA A 98 15.38 -13.98 1.53
CA ALA A 98 14.55 -12.91 1.02
C ALA A 98 15.30 -12.05 0.00
N ILE A 99 16.57 -11.69 0.25
CA ILE A 99 17.39 -10.93 -0.70
C ILE A 99 17.47 -11.66 -2.04
N VAL A 100 17.70 -12.97 -2.04
CA VAL A 100 17.76 -13.76 -3.30
C VAL A 100 16.44 -13.69 -4.06
N VAL A 101 15.31 -13.91 -3.38
CA VAL A 101 13.99 -13.90 -4.02
C VAL A 101 13.63 -12.49 -4.53
N PHE A 102 13.87 -11.46 -3.73
CA PHE A 102 13.58 -10.08 -4.15
C PHE A 102 14.49 -9.63 -5.30
N ALA A 103 15.75 -10.09 -5.34
CA ALA A 103 16.62 -9.88 -6.50
C ALA A 103 16.07 -10.57 -7.76
N MET A 104 15.58 -11.81 -7.67
CA MET A 104 14.93 -12.49 -8.78
C MET A 104 13.67 -11.74 -9.26
N ILE A 105 12.82 -11.29 -8.35
CA ILE A 105 11.64 -10.46 -8.67
C ILE A 105 12.07 -9.18 -9.37
N SER A 106 13.11 -8.51 -8.88
CA SER A 106 13.65 -7.29 -9.50
C SER A 106 14.08 -7.53 -10.95
N VAL A 107 14.77 -8.65 -11.22
CA VAL A 107 15.18 -9.01 -12.58
C VAL A 107 13.96 -9.24 -13.49
N VAL A 108 12.95 -9.96 -13.00
CA VAL A 108 11.71 -10.19 -13.77
C VAL A 108 11.00 -8.87 -14.06
N LEU A 109 10.82 -8.01 -13.04
CA LEU A 109 10.19 -6.69 -13.21
C LEU A 109 11.01 -5.79 -14.14
N PHE A 110 12.34 -5.80 -14.02
CA PHE A 110 13.25 -5.08 -14.93
C PHE A 110 12.99 -5.49 -16.38
N VAL A 111 13.03 -6.79 -16.67
CA VAL A 111 12.81 -7.30 -18.04
C VAL A 111 11.42 -6.91 -18.55
N VAL A 112 10.37 -7.10 -17.73
CA VAL A 112 8.99 -6.76 -18.09
C VAL A 112 8.86 -5.25 -18.38
N MET A 113 9.36 -4.39 -17.49
CA MET A 113 9.24 -2.93 -17.66
C MET A 113 10.07 -2.38 -18.80
N ILE A 114 11.24 -2.96 -19.10
CA ILE A 114 12.08 -2.53 -20.23
C ILE A 114 11.52 -3.02 -21.55
N VAL A 115 11.22 -4.31 -21.66
CA VAL A 115 10.81 -4.95 -22.93
C VAL A 115 9.37 -4.58 -23.30
N LEU A 116 8.45 -4.58 -22.30
CA LEU A 116 7.03 -4.34 -22.54
C LEU A 116 6.59 -2.90 -22.23
N SER A 117 7.51 -1.94 -22.07
CA SER A 117 7.20 -0.56 -21.71
C SER A 117 6.15 0.12 -22.60
N ARG A 118 6.25 -0.10 -23.94
CA ARG A 118 5.28 0.46 -24.90
C ARG A 118 3.92 -0.23 -24.79
N GLN A 119 3.90 -1.55 -24.64
CA GLN A 119 2.67 -2.33 -24.45
C GLN A 119 1.99 -1.94 -23.14
N ILE A 120 2.77 -1.76 -22.07
CA ILE A 120 2.27 -1.28 -20.79
C ILE A 120 1.61 0.09 -20.95
N ALA A 121 2.25 1.06 -21.65
CA ALA A 121 1.67 2.36 -21.90
C ALA A 121 0.35 2.28 -22.67
N VAL A 122 0.26 1.39 -23.67
CA VAL A 122 -0.98 1.16 -24.44
C VAL A 122 -2.06 0.50 -23.59
N ILE A 123 -1.73 -0.51 -22.80
CA ILE A 123 -2.68 -1.18 -21.90
C ILE A 123 -3.23 -0.20 -20.85
N MET A 124 -2.37 0.71 -20.37
CA MET A 124 -2.77 1.78 -19.44
C MET A 124 -3.55 2.91 -20.13
N GLN A 125 -3.87 2.76 -21.44
CA GLN A 125 -4.64 3.73 -22.23
C GLN A 125 -4.02 5.13 -22.26
N ALA A 126 -2.68 5.21 -22.30
CA ALA A 126 -2.00 6.49 -22.51
C ALA A 126 -2.47 7.13 -23.81
N PRO A 127 -2.74 8.46 -23.87
CA PRO A 127 -3.03 9.18 -25.09
C PRO A 127 -1.96 8.94 -26.15
N LYS A 128 -2.34 8.86 -27.43
CA LYS A 128 -1.42 8.51 -28.54
C LYS A 128 -0.16 9.37 -28.54
N GLU A 129 -0.31 10.65 -28.26
CA GLU A 129 0.77 11.65 -28.20
C GLU A 129 1.71 11.41 -27.01
N ALA A 130 1.21 10.84 -25.93
CA ALA A 130 1.96 10.59 -24.70
C ALA A 130 2.57 9.16 -24.60
N VAL A 131 2.16 8.19 -25.45
CA VAL A 131 2.64 6.80 -25.41
C VAL A 131 4.16 6.71 -25.43
N GLY A 132 4.83 7.51 -26.27
CA GLY A 132 6.28 7.55 -26.37
C GLY A 132 6.95 7.96 -25.07
N LEU A 133 6.51 9.07 -24.47
CA LEU A 133 7.04 9.60 -23.21
C LEU A 133 6.69 8.69 -22.03
N THR A 134 5.48 8.12 -21.99
CA THR A 134 5.09 7.11 -20.99
C THR A 134 5.98 5.89 -21.05
N SER A 135 6.28 5.38 -22.27
CA SER A 135 7.20 4.25 -22.44
C SER A 135 8.60 4.57 -21.94
N VAL A 136 9.12 5.78 -22.21
CA VAL A 136 10.42 6.23 -21.70
C VAL A 136 10.40 6.33 -20.17
N TYR A 137 9.36 6.92 -19.59
CA TYR A 137 9.18 6.99 -18.13
C TYR A 137 9.21 5.60 -17.48
N VAL A 138 8.42 4.66 -18.01
CA VAL A 138 8.37 3.26 -17.53
C VAL A 138 9.73 2.57 -17.67
N LYS A 139 10.46 2.81 -18.76
CA LYS A 139 11.82 2.26 -18.96
C LYS A 139 12.81 2.78 -17.92
N ILE A 140 12.82 4.10 -17.67
CA ILE A 140 13.72 4.70 -16.68
C ILE A 140 13.39 4.16 -15.28
N CYS A 141 12.13 4.16 -14.88
CA CYS A 141 11.70 3.58 -13.61
C CYS A 141 12.01 2.07 -13.54
N GLY A 142 11.84 1.34 -14.65
CA GLY A 142 12.21 -0.07 -14.77
C GLY A 142 13.69 -0.32 -14.58
N SER A 143 14.56 0.55 -15.10
CA SER A 143 16.01 0.46 -14.88
C SER A 143 16.39 0.62 -13.41
N GLY A 144 15.61 1.42 -12.65
CA GLY A 144 15.77 1.64 -11.22
C GLY A 144 14.98 0.70 -10.31
N ILE A 145 14.28 -0.30 -10.85
CA ILE A 145 13.36 -1.15 -10.08
C ILE A 145 14.07 -1.90 -8.94
N PHE A 146 15.34 -2.19 -9.09
CA PHE A 146 16.17 -2.83 -8.06
C PHE A 146 16.19 -2.00 -6.76
N PHE A 147 16.27 -0.67 -6.88
CA PHE A 147 16.23 0.22 -5.70
C PHE A 147 14.84 0.24 -5.05
N ILE A 148 13.77 0.27 -5.85
CA ILE A 148 12.40 0.25 -5.34
C ILE A 148 12.13 -1.04 -4.58
N VAL A 149 12.50 -2.18 -5.14
CA VAL A 149 12.34 -3.49 -4.51
C VAL A 149 13.21 -3.61 -3.25
N ALA A 150 14.47 -3.17 -3.30
CA ALA A 150 15.37 -3.17 -2.16
C ALA A 150 14.85 -2.27 -1.02
N TYR A 151 14.34 -1.06 -1.33
CA TYR A 151 13.71 -0.18 -0.36
C TYR A 151 12.55 -0.86 0.37
N ASN A 152 11.66 -1.54 -0.36
CA ASN A 152 10.50 -2.23 0.22
C ASN A 152 10.93 -3.39 1.13
N LEU A 153 11.94 -4.17 0.71
CA LEU A 153 12.50 -5.24 1.53
C LEU A 153 13.15 -4.68 2.82
N LEU A 154 13.98 -3.64 2.71
CA LEU A 154 14.60 -3.01 3.88
C LEU A 154 13.56 -2.45 4.84
N SER A 155 12.55 -1.75 4.32
CA SER A 155 11.43 -1.24 5.13
C SER A 155 10.68 -2.38 5.84
N ALA A 156 10.47 -3.51 5.17
CA ALA A 156 9.85 -4.69 5.75
C ALA A 156 10.70 -5.30 6.88
N ILE A 157 12.03 -5.36 6.69
CA ILE A 157 12.96 -5.83 7.71
C ILE A 157 12.89 -4.94 8.97
N PHE A 158 12.98 -3.62 8.80
CA PHE A 158 12.90 -2.70 9.93
C PHE A 158 11.56 -2.79 10.67
N ARG A 159 10.44 -2.84 9.93
CA ARG A 159 9.10 -3.01 10.54
C ARG A 159 8.98 -4.34 11.29
N GLY A 160 9.52 -5.43 10.73
CA GLY A 160 9.56 -6.73 11.39
C GLY A 160 10.38 -6.72 12.69
N LEU A 161 11.45 -5.92 12.74
CA LEU A 161 12.28 -5.69 13.94
C LEU A 161 11.60 -4.75 14.96
N GLY A 162 10.38 -4.28 14.71
CA GLY A 162 9.65 -3.34 15.58
C GLY A 162 10.11 -1.89 15.44
N ASP A 163 10.81 -1.55 14.36
CA ASP A 163 11.25 -0.19 14.06
C ASP A 163 10.51 0.37 12.85
N SER A 164 9.52 1.21 13.09
CA SER A 164 8.79 1.95 12.05
C SER A 164 9.38 3.34 11.76
N LYS A 165 10.24 3.86 12.62
CA LYS A 165 10.83 5.20 12.47
C LYS A 165 11.87 5.24 11.36
N SER A 166 12.70 4.22 11.26
CA SER A 166 13.74 4.16 10.23
C SER A 166 13.17 4.19 8.81
N PRO A 167 12.14 3.40 8.44
CA PRO A 167 11.46 3.53 7.15
C PRO A 167 10.90 4.94 6.87
N LEU A 168 10.35 5.61 7.88
CA LEU A 168 9.89 7.00 7.72
C LEU A 168 11.04 7.93 7.35
N ILE A 169 12.21 7.81 8.01
CA ILE A 169 13.39 8.62 7.70
C ILE A 169 13.88 8.34 6.28
N PHE A 170 13.88 7.07 5.85
CA PHE A 170 14.28 6.72 4.47
C PHE A 170 13.38 7.40 3.43
N VAL A 171 12.06 7.37 3.64
CA VAL A 171 11.10 8.05 2.75
C VAL A 171 11.27 9.55 2.80
N ALA A 172 11.51 10.15 3.97
CA ALA A 172 11.72 11.59 4.09
C ALA A 172 12.95 12.05 3.29
N VAL A 173 14.06 11.30 3.38
CA VAL A 173 15.26 11.55 2.57
C VAL A 173 14.93 11.40 1.07
N ALA A 174 14.26 10.33 0.68
CA ALA A 174 13.84 10.12 -0.71
C ALA A 174 12.97 11.28 -1.22
N CYS A 175 12.00 11.73 -0.41
CA CYS A 175 11.09 12.83 -0.75
C CYS A 175 11.86 14.14 -1.04
N VAL A 176 12.79 14.50 -0.18
CA VAL A 176 13.62 15.71 -0.37
C VAL A 176 14.44 15.61 -1.67
N ILE A 177 15.10 14.48 -1.90
CA ILE A 177 15.95 14.28 -3.08
C ILE A 177 15.10 14.24 -4.36
N ASN A 178 13.92 13.61 -4.33
CA ASN A 178 13.01 13.60 -5.44
C ASN A 178 12.54 15.03 -5.81
N ILE A 179 12.06 15.82 -4.84
CA ILE A 179 11.63 17.19 -5.07
C ILE A 179 12.77 18.05 -5.65
N VAL A 180 13.97 17.97 -5.07
CA VAL A 180 15.14 18.69 -5.59
C VAL A 180 15.51 18.21 -6.99
N GLY A 181 15.49 16.88 -7.20
CA GLY A 181 15.75 16.27 -8.50
C GLY A 181 14.77 16.72 -9.57
N ASP A 182 13.47 16.77 -9.27
CA ASP A 182 12.44 17.27 -10.17
C ASP A 182 12.68 18.74 -10.55
N LEU A 183 12.93 19.58 -9.56
CA LEU A 183 13.21 21.01 -9.82
C LEU A 183 14.46 21.20 -10.69
N VAL A 184 15.51 20.42 -10.45
CA VAL A 184 16.75 20.51 -11.24
C VAL A 184 16.57 19.93 -12.63
N LEU A 185 16.02 18.72 -12.76
CA LEU A 185 15.96 18.00 -14.04
C LEU A 185 14.78 18.45 -14.91
N VAL A 186 13.62 18.70 -14.32
CA VAL A 186 12.44 19.12 -15.08
C VAL A 186 12.43 20.62 -15.30
N ALA A 187 12.57 21.44 -14.24
CA ALA A 187 12.51 22.90 -14.38
C ALA A 187 13.85 23.50 -14.87
N GLY A 188 15.00 22.97 -14.41
CA GLY A 188 16.32 23.48 -14.79
C GLY A 188 16.81 22.98 -16.14
N PHE A 189 16.77 21.67 -16.36
CA PHE A 189 17.26 21.03 -17.60
C PHE A 189 16.18 20.74 -18.65
N ASN A 190 14.91 21.07 -18.41
CA ASN A 190 13.78 20.84 -19.30
C ASN A 190 13.61 19.37 -19.75
N MET A 191 13.97 18.40 -18.88
CA MET A 191 13.94 16.96 -19.22
C MET A 191 12.54 16.37 -19.21
N ASN A 192 11.50 17.16 -18.87
CA ASN A 192 10.09 16.74 -18.88
C ASN A 192 9.86 15.44 -18.06
N ALA A 193 9.03 14.50 -18.57
CA ALA A 193 8.74 13.21 -17.90
C ALA A 193 9.99 12.38 -17.61
N SER A 194 11.02 12.42 -18.46
CA SER A 194 12.27 11.70 -18.23
C SER A 194 13.02 12.23 -16.99
N GLY A 195 12.98 13.55 -16.76
CA GLY A 195 13.56 14.18 -15.59
C GLY A 195 12.92 13.68 -14.28
N ALA A 196 11.58 13.65 -14.24
CA ALA A 196 10.83 13.13 -13.09
C ALA A 196 11.14 11.64 -12.82
N ALA A 197 11.21 10.80 -13.89
CA ALA A 197 11.58 9.40 -13.74
C ALA A 197 12.99 9.22 -13.15
N ILE A 198 13.97 9.99 -13.63
CA ILE A 198 15.35 9.95 -13.13
C ILE A 198 15.40 10.42 -11.67
N ALA A 199 14.71 11.52 -11.32
CA ALA A 199 14.63 12.03 -9.96
C ALA A 199 14.07 10.97 -8.99
N THR A 200 12.98 10.28 -9.40
CA THR A 200 12.37 9.20 -8.61
C THR A 200 13.35 8.04 -8.39
N VAL A 201 14.03 7.58 -9.44
CA VAL A 201 15.02 6.49 -9.33
C VAL A 201 16.21 6.89 -8.45
N ALA A 202 16.75 8.11 -8.64
CA ALA A 202 17.84 8.62 -7.84
C ALA A 202 17.47 8.74 -6.35
N ALA A 203 16.27 9.25 -6.05
CA ALA A 203 15.73 9.34 -4.70
C ALA A 203 15.64 7.96 -4.02
N GLN A 204 15.14 6.95 -4.73
CA GLN A 204 15.07 5.58 -4.24
C GLN A 204 16.47 4.98 -4.02
N ALA A 205 17.42 5.21 -4.94
CA ALA A 205 18.79 4.73 -4.80
C ALA A 205 19.46 5.30 -3.53
N VAL A 206 19.38 6.61 -3.31
CA VAL A 206 19.94 7.25 -2.12
C VAL A 206 19.25 6.75 -0.85
N SER A 207 17.93 6.58 -0.88
CA SER A 207 17.18 6.03 0.25
C SER A 207 17.65 4.61 0.62
N VAL A 208 17.91 3.76 -0.37
CA VAL A 208 18.44 2.40 -0.15
C VAL A 208 19.85 2.44 0.44
N ILE A 209 20.73 3.28 -0.11
CA ILE A 209 22.11 3.45 0.43
C ILE A 209 22.04 3.89 1.89
N PHE A 210 21.21 4.88 2.20
CA PHE A 210 21.02 5.37 3.56
C PHE A 210 20.47 4.28 4.50
N ALA A 211 19.48 3.50 4.03
CA ALA A 211 18.91 2.40 4.79
C ALA A 211 19.95 1.30 5.08
N LEU A 212 20.80 0.96 4.11
CA LEU A 212 21.89 -0.01 4.27
C LEU A 212 22.91 0.50 5.28
N VAL A 213 23.34 1.77 5.19
CA VAL A 213 24.27 2.38 6.15
C VAL A 213 23.71 2.29 7.57
N LEU A 214 22.43 2.61 7.77
CA LEU A 214 21.78 2.48 9.07
C LEU A 214 21.71 1.02 9.54
N LEU A 215 21.42 0.09 8.64
CA LEU A 215 21.35 -1.34 8.97
C LEU A 215 22.70 -1.87 9.44
N PHE A 216 23.80 -1.53 8.73
CA PHE A 216 25.16 -1.98 9.07
C PHE A 216 25.71 -1.31 10.35
N LYS A 217 25.32 -0.06 10.62
CA LYS A 217 25.71 0.62 11.87
C LYS A 217 25.00 0.09 13.11
N ARG A 218 23.92 -0.66 12.96
CA ARG A 218 23.17 -1.24 14.08
C ARG A 218 23.80 -2.56 14.53
N LYS A 219 23.83 -2.76 15.85
CA LYS A 219 24.09 -4.08 16.45
C LYS A 219 22.82 -4.92 16.27
N LEU A 220 22.78 -5.71 15.20
CA LEU A 220 21.68 -6.61 14.94
C LEU A 220 21.76 -7.83 15.88
N PRO A 221 20.60 -8.37 16.33
CA PRO A 221 20.56 -9.55 17.19
C PRO A 221 20.85 -10.86 16.43
N PHE A 222 21.21 -10.79 15.15
CA PHE A 222 21.48 -11.92 14.25
C PHE A 222 22.68 -11.59 13.34
N LYS A 223 23.24 -12.64 12.76
CA LYS A 223 24.30 -12.52 11.74
C LYS A 223 23.76 -13.08 10.41
N ILE A 224 24.15 -12.46 9.31
CA ILE A 224 23.89 -12.96 7.95
C ILE A 224 25.20 -13.56 7.45
N THR A 225 25.17 -14.82 7.05
CA THR A 225 26.33 -15.55 6.50
C THR A 225 26.15 -15.80 5.02
N LYS A 226 27.24 -16.10 4.31
CA LYS A 226 27.16 -16.43 2.86
C LYS A 226 26.22 -17.62 2.57
N LYS A 227 26.08 -18.54 3.51
CA LYS A 227 25.20 -19.73 3.39
C LYS A 227 23.71 -19.37 3.41
N ASP A 228 23.36 -18.21 3.99
CA ASP A 228 21.96 -17.75 4.08
C ASP A 228 21.41 -17.25 2.76
N PHE A 229 22.28 -16.89 1.79
CA PHE A 229 21.89 -16.44 0.44
C PHE A 229 21.43 -17.62 -0.42
N SER A 230 20.35 -18.25 -0.01
CA SER A 230 19.72 -19.37 -0.72
C SER A 230 18.21 -19.39 -0.46
N ILE A 231 17.44 -20.06 -1.32
CA ILE A 231 16.00 -20.27 -1.12
C ILE A 231 15.82 -21.36 -0.05
N ASN A 232 15.98 -20.95 1.21
CA ASN A 232 15.88 -21.81 2.39
C ASN A 232 14.43 -21.95 2.90
N ARG A 233 14.24 -22.77 3.95
CA ARG A 233 12.93 -23.05 4.56
C ARG A 233 12.25 -21.77 5.09
N HIS A 234 13.01 -20.83 5.67
CA HIS A 234 12.49 -19.59 6.25
C HIS A 234 11.99 -18.67 5.16
N CYS A 235 12.75 -18.54 4.08
CA CYS A 235 12.34 -17.78 2.90
C CYS A 235 11.07 -18.36 2.26
N ARG A 236 11.01 -19.71 2.08
CA ARG A 236 9.78 -20.36 1.55
C ARG A 236 8.56 -20.10 2.43
N ARG A 237 8.73 -20.00 3.75
CA ARG A 237 7.63 -19.62 4.65
C ARG A 237 7.20 -18.17 4.45
N ALA A 238 8.15 -17.23 4.27
CA ALA A 238 7.83 -15.84 3.93
C ALA A 238 7.08 -15.72 2.59
N LEU A 239 7.48 -16.51 1.59
CA LEU A 239 6.78 -16.58 0.31
C LEU A 239 5.34 -17.06 0.45
N LYS A 240 5.08 -18.08 1.27
CA LYS A 240 3.72 -18.56 1.55
C LYS A 240 2.83 -17.51 2.20
N VAL A 241 3.42 -16.59 2.96
CA VAL A 241 2.71 -15.47 3.59
C VAL A 241 2.55 -14.30 2.61
N GLY A 242 3.60 -13.92 1.91
CA GLY A 242 3.64 -12.72 1.07
C GLY A 242 2.97 -12.89 -0.29
N LEU A 243 3.10 -14.06 -0.94
CA LEU A 243 2.56 -14.27 -2.28
C LEU A 243 1.03 -14.14 -2.37
N PRO A 244 0.23 -14.70 -1.44
CA PRO A 244 -1.22 -14.48 -1.45
C PRO A 244 -1.59 -13.00 -1.32
N LEU A 245 -0.89 -12.25 -0.47
CA LEU A 245 -1.13 -10.82 -0.28
C LEU A 245 -0.79 -10.00 -1.53
N ALA A 246 0.32 -10.32 -2.19
CA ALA A 246 0.72 -9.67 -3.44
C ALA A 246 -0.29 -9.95 -4.55
N LEU A 247 -0.79 -11.19 -4.67
CA LEU A 247 -1.79 -11.55 -5.66
C LEU A 247 -3.13 -10.86 -5.38
N GLN A 248 -3.55 -10.81 -4.11
CA GLN A 248 -4.75 -10.07 -3.69
C GLN A 248 -4.64 -8.60 -4.08
N GLU A 249 -3.50 -7.96 -3.79
CA GLU A 249 -3.27 -6.54 -4.10
C GLU A 249 -3.35 -6.30 -5.60
N PHE A 250 -2.66 -7.12 -6.40
CA PHE A 250 -2.70 -7.02 -7.87
C PHE A 250 -4.14 -7.08 -8.40
N LEU A 251 -4.93 -8.08 -7.96
CA LEU A 251 -6.31 -8.25 -8.41
C LEU A 251 -7.23 -7.13 -7.90
N THR A 252 -6.95 -6.58 -6.73
CA THR A 252 -7.67 -5.41 -6.20
C THR A 252 -7.42 -4.19 -7.08
N GLN A 253 -6.18 -3.92 -7.50
CA GLN A 253 -5.86 -2.82 -8.41
C GLN A 253 -6.54 -3.00 -9.78
N VAL A 254 -6.56 -4.22 -10.31
CA VAL A 254 -7.31 -4.52 -11.56
C VAL A 254 -8.81 -4.25 -11.38
N SER A 255 -9.38 -4.54 -10.21
CA SER A 255 -10.80 -4.27 -9.94
C SER A 255 -11.16 -2.77 -9.95
N PHE A 256 -10.23 -1.91 -9.53
CA PHE A 256 -10.42 -0.46 -9.63
C PHE A 256 -10.51 0.03 -11.07
N LEU A 257 -9.77 -0.59 -12.01
CA LEU A 257 -9.87 -0.27 -13.43
C LEU A 257 -11.25 -0.66 -13.98
N ALA A 258 -11.78 -1.81 -13.57
CA ALA A 258 -13.14 -2.21 -13.95
C ALA A 258 -14.21 -1.24 -13.41
N LEU A 259 -14.06 -0.80 -12.16
CA LEU A 259 -14.96 0.18 -11.57
C LEU A 259 -14.93 1.52 -12.32
N CYS A 260 -13.74 1.97 -12.70
CA CYS A 260 -13.56 3.16 -13.54
C CYS A 260 -14.33 3.03 -14.87
N ALA A 261 -14.24 1.87 -15.52
CA ALA A 261 -14.98 1.62 -16.76
C ALA A 261 -16.52 1.67 -16.58
N PHE A 262 -17.03 1.21 -15.43
CA PHE A 262 -18.47 1.32 -15.13
C PHE A 262 -18.90 2.77 -14.92
N VAL A 263 -18.11 3.57 -14.22
CA VAL A 263 -18.38 4.99 -13.99
C VAL A 263 -18.31 5.80 -15.28
N ASN A 264 -17.40 5.48 -16.19
CA ASN A 264 -17.23 6.19 -17.48
C ASN A 264 -18.50 6.14 -18.35
N ARG A 265 -19.36 5.12 -18.17
CA ARG A 265 -20.66 5.04 -18.85
C ARG A 265 -21.63 6.14 -18.44
N LEU A 266 -21.45 6.74 -17.27
CA LEU A 266 -22.30 7.82 -16.76
C LEU A 266 -21.92 9.21 -17.33
N GLY A 267 -20.92 9.27 -18.22
CA GLY A 267 -20.49 10.45 -18.91
C GLY A 267 -19.29 11.18 -18.29
N LEU A 268 -18.84 12.23 -18.97
CA LEU A 268 -17.58 12.92 -18.68
C LEU A 268 -17.54 13.52 -17.27
N GLN A 269 -18.61 14.20 -16.84
CA GLN A 269 -18.66 14.82 -15.51
C GLN A 269 -18.60 13.78 -14.38
N ALA A 270 -19.28 12.64 -14.56
CA ALA A 270 -19.24 11.54 -13.60
C ALA A 270 -17.84 10.90 -13.52
N SER A 271 -17.21 10.67 -14.68
CA SER A 271 -15.84 10.15 -14.76
C SER A 271 -14.84 11.08 -14.08
N SER A 272 -14.91 12.39 -14.37
CA SER A 272 -14.04 13.42 -13.77
C SER A 272 -14.27 13.51 -12.24
N GLY A 273 -15.52 13.55 -11.79
CA GLY A 273 -15.88 13.59 -10.39
C GLY A 273 -15.40 12.36 -9.62
N TYR A 274 -15.56 11.17 -10.22
CA TYR A 274 -15.02 9.93 -9.66
C TYR A 274 -13.49 9.97 -9.55
N GLY A 275 -12.80 10.48 -10.56
CA GLY A 275 -11.34 10.65 -10.52
C GLY A 275 -10.86 11.54 -9.37
N VAL A 276 -11.58 12.64 -9.09
CA VAL A 276 -11.33 13.50 -7.92
C VAL A 276 -11.62 12.76 -6.63
N ALA A 277 -12.77 12.08 -6.53
CA ALA A 277 -13.14 11.31 -5.35
C ALA A 277 -12.12 10.21 -5.03
N CYS A 278 -11.58 9.51 -6.04
CA CYS A 278 -10.54 8.49 -5.86
C CYS A 278 -9.27 9.04 -5.20
N LYS A 279 -8.87 10.28 -5.48
CA LYS A 279 -7.71 10.90 -4.81
C LYS A 279 -7.97 11.06 -3.32
N ILE A 280 -9.16 11.52 -2.94
CA ILE A 280 -9.58 11.67 -1.53
C ILE A 280 -9.65 10.31 -0.84
N VAL A 281 -10.26 9.32 -1.50
CA VAL A 281 -10.34 7.93 -1.02
C VAL A 281 -8.96 7.35 -0.77
N ASN A 282 -8.02 7.52 -1.70
CA ASN A 282 -6.64 7.03 -1.53
C ASN A 282 -5.97 7.61 -0.29
N PHE A 283 -6.13 8.92 -0.03
CA PHE A 283 -5.61 9.52 1.20
C PHE A 283 -6.31 8.98 2.46
N ALA A 284 -7.64 8.82 2.44
CA ALA A 284 -8.38 8.27 3.56
C ALA A 284 -7.96 6.82 3.89
N MET A 285 -7.59 6.03 2.87
CA MET A 285 -7.17 4.63 3.03
C MET A 285 -5.75 4.47 3.59
N LEU A 286 -4.93 5.52 3.69
CA LEU A 286 -3.60 5.45 4.29
C LEU A 286 -3.66 5.09 5.78
N ILE A 287 -4.68 5.58 6.49
CA ILE A 287 -4.85 5.34 7.93
C ILE A 287 -5.15 3.86 8.23
N PRO A 288 -6.21 3.23 7.66
CA PRO A 288 -6.45 1.82 7.89
C PRO A 288 -5.31 0.94 7.35
N SER A 289 -4.63 1.32 6.27
CA SER A 289 -3.46 0.59 5.75
C SER A 289 -2.29 0.59 6.75
N SER A 290 -2.01 1.73 7.39
CA SER A 290 -0.98 1.82 8.42
C SER A 290 -1.33 0.99 9.67
N LEU A 291 -2.61 0.98 10.05
CA LEU A 291 -3.13 0.16 11.14
C LEU A 291 -2.99 -1.34 10.85
N MET A 292 -3.37 -1.78 9.64
CA MET A 292 -3.22 -3.18 9.20
C MET A 292 -1.76 -3.63 9.27
N GLN A 293 -0.82 -2.85 8.72
CA GLN A 293 0.60 -3.18 8.72
C GLN A 293 1.17 -3.25 10.14
N SER A 294 0.77 -2.32 11.01
CA SER A 294 1.19 -2.29 12.41
C SER A 294 0.64 -3.46 13.18
N MET A 295 -0.63 -3.78 12.95
CA MET A 295 -1.32 -4.91 13.58
C MET A 295 -0.67 -6.23 13.19
N ALA A 296 -0.29 -6.42 11.92
CA ALA A 296 0.36 -7.65 11.46
C ALA A 296 1.68 -7.91 12.19
N SER A 297 2.53 -6.89 12.37
CA SER A 297 3.78 -6.99 13.16
C SER A 297 3.50 -7.26 14.63
N PHE A 298 2.60 -6.47 15.22
CA PHE A 298 2.26 -6.57 16.65
C PHE A 298 1.71 -7.96 17.01
N VAL A 299 0.74 -8.43 16.24
CA VAL A 299 0.11 -9.74 16.43
C VAL A 299 1.11 -10.86 16.20
N SER A 300 1.90 -10.81 15.13
CA SER A 300 2.87 -11.87 14.84
C SER A 300 3.90 -12.04 15.95
N GLN A 301 4.39 -10.95 16.55
CA GLN A 301 5.32 -11.02 17.69
C GLN A 301 4.65 -11.64 18.91
N ASN A 302 3.39 -11.27 19.20
CA ASN A 302 2.65 -11.85 20.34
C ASN A 302 2.31 -13.32 20.14
N VAL A 303 1.93 -13.72 18.93
CA VAL A 303 1.68 -15.13 18.59
C VAL A 303 2.97 -15.93 18.69
N GLY A 304 4.11 -15.38 18.24
CA GLY A 304 5.41 -16.02 18.43
C GLY A 304 5.79 -16.24 19.90
N ALA A 305 5.39 -15.30 20.77
CA ALA A 305 5.58 -15.39 22.22
C ALA A 305 4.53 -16.25 22.96
N GLY A 306 3.56 -16.85 22.25
CA GLY A 306 2.46 -17.62 22.87
C GLY A 306 1.37 -16.74 23.51
N ASN A 307 1.39 -15.43 23.32
CA ASN A 307 0.47 -14.47 23.96
C ASN A 307 -0.81 -14.25 23.13
N GLU A 308 -1.55 -15.32 22.83
CA GLU A 308 -2.78 -15.26 22.00
C GLU A 308 -3.84 -14.29 22.54
N LYS A 309 -4.04 -14.27 23.87
CA LYS A 309 -4.99 -13.34 24.50
C LYS A 309 -4.64 -11.89 24.20
N ARG A 310 -3.33 -11.58 24.21
CA ARG A 310 -2.84 -10.23 23.92
C ARG A 310 -2.96 -9.88 22.43
N ALA A 311 -2.68 -10.82 21.54
CA ALA A 311 -2.87 -10.68 20.10
C ALA A 311 -4.34 -10.37 19.78
N LYS A 312 -5.29 -11.10 20.36
CA LYS A 312 -6.72 -10.86 20.19
C LYS A 312 -7.16 -9.51 20.77
N LYS A 313 -6.68 -9.15 21.98
CA LYS A 313 -6.97 -7.83 22.58
C LYS A 313 -6.43 -6.69 21.71
N ALA A 314 -5.28 -6.88 21.07
CA ALA A 314 -4.72 -5.89 20.13
C ALA A 314 -5.64 -5.66 18.93
N MET A 315 -6.23 -6.73 18.35
CA MET A 315 -7.21 -6.59 17.26
C MET A 315 -8.39 -5.70 17.67
N PHE A 316 -9.00 -5.96 18.84
CA PHE A 316 -10.12 -5.13 19.32
C PHE A 316 -9.69 -3.70 19.65
N THR A 317 -8.49 -3.51 20.18
CA THR A 317 -7.92 -2.16 20.40
C THR A 317 -7.74 -1.43 19.08
N GLY A 318 -7.23 -2.11 18.05
CA GLY A 318 -7.09 -1.57 16.70
C GLY A 318 -8.43 -1.20 16.07
N ILE A 319 -9.46 -2.05 16.22
CA ILE A 319 -10.83 -1.74 15.80
C ILE A 319 -11.33 -0.47 16.50
N GLY A 320 -11.17 -0.37 17.82
CA GLY A 320 -11.61 0.81 18.58
C GLY A 320 -10.94 2.12 18.10
N VAL A 321 -9.62 2.10 17.94
CA VAL A 321 -8.86 3.26 17.40
C VAL A 321 -9.32 3.60 15.99
N GLY A 322 -9.42 2.59 15.15
CA GLY A 322 -9.82 2.77 13.75
C GLY A 322 -11.25 3.29 13.62
N LEU A 323 -12.19 2.85 14.47
CA LEU A 323 -13.57 3.33 14.48
C LEU A 323 -13.63 4.82 14.83
N VAL A 324 -12.87 5.27 15.83
CA VAL A 324 -12.83 6.70 16.19
C VAL A 324 -12.37 7.54 15.00
N ILE A 325 -11.28 7.13 14.34
CA ILE A 325 -10.74 7.84 13.18
C ILE A 325 -11.69 7.73 11.98
N GLY A 326 -12.26 6.54 11.75
CA GLY A 326 -13.23 6.30 10.68
C GLY A 326 -14.50 7.13 10.82
N CYS A 327 -15.03 7.30 12.05
CA CYS A 327 -16.17 8.18 12.33
C CYS A 327 -15.83 9.65 12.05
N ILE A 328 -14.65 10.12 12.43
CA ILE A 328 -14.20 11.47 12.10
C ILE A 328 -14.13 11.66 10.57
N ALA A 329 -13.53 10.72 9.86
CA ALA A 329 -13.44 10.77 8.39
C ALA A 329 -14.85 10.72 7.74
N PHE A 330 -15.74 9.87 8.24
CA PHE A 330 -17.14 9.82 7.81
C PHE A 330 -17.83 11.17 7.94
N LEU A 331 -17.74 11.80 9.12
CA LEU A 331 -18.35 13.11 9.37
C LEU A 331 -17.75 14.18 8.46
N LEU A 332 -16.43 14.19 8.27
CA LEU A 332 -15.76 15.11 7.35
C LEU A 332 -16.27 14.95 5.91
N ILE A 333 -16.42 13.72 5.43
CA ILE A 333 -16.92 13.43 4.08
C ILE A 333 -18.38 13.87 3.94
N ILE A 334 -19.24 13.54 4.91
CA ILE A 334 -20.68 13.88 4.83
C ILE A 334 -20.93 15.39 4.91
N PHE A 335 -20.22 16.10 5.79
CA PHE A 335 -20.49 17.52 6.03
C PHE A 335 -19.62 18.47 5.20
N LYS A 336 -18.47 18.01 4.68
CA LYS A 336 -17.47 18.85 4.00
C LYS A 336 -16.91 18.20 2.75
N GLY A 337 -17.58 17.17 2.21
CA GLY A 337 -17.10 16.44 1.04
C GLY A 337 -17.07 17.31 -0.24
N ASP A 338 -17.96 18.28 -0.34
CA ASP A 338 -17.94 19.31 -1.39
C ASP A 338 -16.67 20.17 -1.33
N ILE A 339 -16.28 20.61 -0.14
CA ILE A 339 -15.01 21.35 0.06
C ILE A 339 -13.81 20.46 -0.28
N LEU A 340 -13.82 19.20 0.17
CA LEU A 340 -12.73 18.24 -0.13
C LEU A 340 -12.56 18.02 -1.65
N THR A 341 -13.65 17.88 -2.39
CA THR A 341 -13.61 17.76 -3.85
C THR A 341 -13.24 19.08 -4.51
N GLY A 342 -13.69 20.21 -3.97
CA GLY A 342 -13.36 21.55 -4.44
C GLY A 342 -11.88 21.92 -4.34
N ILE A 343 -11.08 21.22 -3.50
CA ILE A 343 -9.62 21.40 -3.46
C ILE A 343 -8.97 21.01 -4.79
N PHE A 344 -9.56 20.06 -5.52
CA PHE A 344 -8.96 19.47 -6.73
C PHE A 344 -9.51 20.06 -8.02
N THR A 345 -10.65 20.73 -8.01
CA THR A 345 -11.29 21.31 -9.19
C THR A 345 -12.24 22.46 -8.84
N THR A 346 -12.33 23.44 -9.71
CA THR A 346 -13.27 24.58 -9.58
C THR A 346 -14.56 24.36 -10.38
N ASP A 347 -14.66 23.30 -11.17
CA ASP A 347 -15.87 22.96 -11.92
C ASP A 347 -16.95 22.43 -10.95
N ALA A 348 -18.00 23.21 -10.76
CA ALA A 348 -19.07 22.91 -9.80
C ALA A 348 -19.78 21.56 -10.11
N ALA A 349 -19.92 21.19 -11.39
CA ALA A 349 -20.53 19.93 -11.78
C ALA A 349 -19.64 18.74 -11.41
N VAL A 350 -18.33 18.84 -11.61
CA VAL A 350 -17.34 17.83 -11.23
C VAL A 350 -17.25 17.74 -9.70
N VAL A 351 -17.25 18.86 -8.97
CA VAL A 351 -17.27 18.89 -7.49
C VAL A 351 -18.49 18.14 -6.99
N GLN A 352 -19.69 18.43 -7.51
CA GLN A 352 -20.92 17.78 -7.09
C GLN A 352 -20.88 16.26 -7.35
N LYS A 353 -20.43 15.84 -8.54
CA LYS A 353 -20.30 14.40 -8.89
C LYS A 353 -19.30 13.69 -8.00
N GLY A 354 -18.15 14.31 -7.72
CA GLY A 354 -17.16 13.76 -6.78
C GLY A 354 -17.74 13.60 -5.36
N TYR A 355 -18.46 14.62 -4.90
CA TYR A 355 -19.14 14.58 -3.60
C TYR A 355 -20.24 13.50 -3.56
N ASP A 356 -21.01 13.33 -4.63
CA ASP A 356 -22.02 12.28 -4.73
C ASP A 356 -21.41 10.88 -4.56
N TYR A 357 -20.24 10.62 -5.18
CA TYR A 357 -19.51 9.36 -4.94
C TYR A 357 -19.07 9.22 -3.49
N LEU A 358 -18.49 10.28 -2.92
CA LEU A 358 -18.00 10.27 -1.54
C LEU A 358 -19.12 10.03 -0.53
N LYS A 359 -20.35 10.54 -0.74
CA LYS A 359 -21.51 10.23 0.11
C LYS A 359 -21.81 8.74 0.17
N GLY A 360 -21.82 8.06 -0.99
CA GLY A 360 -22.01 6.61 -1.05
C GLY A 360 -20.86 5.84 -0.40
N PHE A 361 -19.63 6.34 -0.58
CA PHE A 361 -18.41 5.75 -0.02
C PHE A 361 -18.22 6.03 1.48
N ALA A 362 -18.83 7.08 2.04
CA ALA A 362 -18.51 7.57 3.39
C ALA A 362 -18.52 6.48 4.47
N LEU A 363 -19.52 5.57 4.45
CA LEU A 363 -19.60 4.47 5.40
C LEU A 363 -18.39 3.54 5.34
N GLU A 364 -17.70 3.44 4.19
CA GLU A 364 -16.49 2.66 4.03
C GLU A 364 -15.40 3.05 5.02
N THR A 365 -15.26 4.34 5.34
CA THR A 365 -14.24 4.83 6.28
C THR A 365 -14.40 4.24 7.70
N ILE A 366 -15.64 3.91 8.10
CA ILE A 366 -15.94 3.27 9.38
C ILE A 366 -15.70 1.76 9.29
N VAL A 367 -16.29 1.09 8.30
CA VAL A 367 -16.25 -0.38 8.21
C VAL A 367 -14.86 -0.91 7.83
N THR A 368 -14.08 -0.15 7.06
CA THR A 368 -12.70 -0.51 6.71
C THR A 368 -11.79 -0.58 7.93
N ALA A 369 -12.04 0.22 8.96
CA ALA A 369 -11.27 0.16 10.21
C ALA A 369 -11.41 -1.21 10.88
N ILE A 370 -12.59 -1.79 10.87
CA ILE A 370 -12.87 -3.14 11.38
C ILE A 370 -12.16 -4.17 10.50
N LEU A 371 -12.40 -4.12 9.19
CA LEU A 371 -11.86 -5.09 8.24
C LEU A 371 -10.32 -5.13 8.28
N PHE A 372 -9.66 -3.98 8.21
CA PHE A 372 -8.19 -3.92 8.16
C PHE A 372 -7.53 -4.33 9.47
N SER A 373 -8.17 -4.08 10.62
CA SER A 373 -7.70 -4.61 11.90
C SER A 373 -7.79 -6.14 11.94
N MET A 374 -8.87 -6.73 11.40
CA MET A 374 -9.01 -8.18 11.28
C MET A 374 -8.02 -8.78 10.28
N ILE A 375 -7.81 -8.12 9.12
CA ILE A 375 -6.81 -8.53 8.13
C ILE A 375 -5.41 -8.52 8.76
N GLY A 376 -5.04 -7.45 9.48
CA GLY A 376 -3.76 -7.38 10.20
C GLY A 376 -3.61 -8.50 11.24
N TYR A 377 -4.66 -8.83 11.96
CA TYR A 377 -4.69 -9.95 12.88
C TYR A 377 -4.46 -11.30 12.18
N PHE A 378 -5.15 -11.58 11.07
CA PHE A 378 -4.96 -12.80 10.30
C PHE A 378 -3.58 -12.88 9.64
N ASN A 379 -3.06 -11.77 9.13
CA ASN A 379 -1.70 -11.69 8.59
C ASN A 379 -0.67 -12.04 9.67
N GLY A 380 -0.84 -11.52 10.89
CA GLY A 380 0.00 -11.84 12.02
C GLY A 380 -0.08 -13.33 12.45
N HIS A 381 -1.14 -14.05 12.11
CA HIS A 381 -1.32 -15.50 12.34
C HIS A 381 -0.94 -16.37 11.13
N ASP A 382 -0.24 -15.85 10.13
CA ASP A 382 0.11 -16.55 8.88
C ASP A 382 -1.13 -17.06 8.10
N LYS A 383 -2.32 -16.45 8.29
CA LYS A 383 -3.57 -16.85 7.62
C LYS A 383 -3.81 -16.05 6.32
N THR A 384 -2.76 -15.73 5.60
CA THR A 384 -2.80 -14.84 4.42
C THR A 384 -3.54 -15.45 3.23
N ILE A 385 -3.56 -16.79 3.10
CA ILE A 385 -4.40 -17.47 2.10
C ILE A 385 -5.90 -17.18 2.37
N TRP A 386 -6.31 -17.16 3.63
CA TRP A 386 -7.68 -16.77 3.99
C TRP A 386 -7.94 -15.30 3.65
N VAL A 387 -7.01 -14.42 3.98
CA VAL A 387 -7.11 -12.97 3.68
C VAL A 387 -7.26 -12.77 2.17
N MET A 388 -6.44 -13.43 1.36
CA MET A 388 -6.56 -13.42 -0.10
C MET A 388 -7.94 -13.93 -0.56
N ALA A 389 -8.37 -15.09 -0.11
CA ALA A 389 -9.65 -15.68 -0.50
C ALA A 389 -10.82 -14.76 -0.14
N GLN A 390 -10.85 -14.23 1.09
CA GLN A 390 -11.87 -13.29 1.56
C GLN A 390 -11.86 -12.00 0.72
N GLY A 391 -10.68 -11.41 0.45
CA GLY A 391 -10.56 -10.20 -0.35
C GLY A 391 -11.01 -10.40 -1.80
N LEU A 392 -10.70 -11.55 -2.41
CA LEU A 392 -11.17 -11.89 -3.76
C LEU A 392 -12.68 -12.11 -3.81
N ILE A 393 -13.25 -12.85 -2.87
CA ILE A 393 -14.70 -13.05 -2.76
C ILE A 393 -15.40 -11.70 -2.60
N GLN A 394 -14.96 -10.87 -1.67
CA GLN A 394 -15.49 -9.53 -1.41
C GLN A 394 -15.46 -8.65 -2.67
N THR A 395 -14.34 -8.66 -3.39
CA THR A 395 -14.12 -7.77 -4.54
C THR A 395 -14.83 -8.28 -5.78
N LEU A 396 -14.64 -9.55 -6.15
CA LEU A 396 -15.11 -10.10 -7.41
C LEU A 396 -16.59 -10.53 -7.36
N LEU A 397 -17.07 -11.01 -6.20
CA LEU A 397 -18.44 -11.52 -6.08
C LEU A 397 -19.42 -10.52 -5.46
N VAL A 398 -18.93 -9.46 -4.79
CA VAL A 398 -19.83 -8.47 -4.19
C VAL A 398 -19.57 -7.09 -4.78
N ARG A 399 -18.36 -6.52 -4.62
CA ARG A 399 -18.09 -5.12 -5.01
C ARG A 399 -18.29 -4.88 -6.50
N LEU A 400 -17.67 -5.67 -7.37
CA LEU A 400 -17.77 -5.47 -8.82
C LEU A 400 -19.19 -5.75 -9.35
N PRO A 401 -19.87 -6.88 -9.02
CA PRO A 401 -21.22 -7.12 -9.49
C PRO A 401 -22.21 -6.06 -9.00
N LEU A 402 -22.11 -5.63 -7.74
CA LEU A 402 -22.98 -4.61 -7.18
C LEU A 402 -22.78 -3.25 -7.85
N ALA A 403 -21.51 -2.84 -8.04
CA ALA A 403 -21.17 -1.60 -8.73
C ALA A 403 -21.64 -1.62 -10.19
N TYR A 404 -21.45 -2.75 -10.89
CA TYR A 404 -21.96 -2.95 -12.25
C TYR A 404 -23.49 -2.84 -12.29
N TYR A 405 -24.20 -3.60 -11.43
CA TYR A 405 -25.65 -3.55 -11.34
C TYR A 405 -26.17 -2.12 -11.11
N MET A 406 -25.56 -1.39 -10.18
CA MET A 406 -25.93 0.00 -9.90
C MET A 406 -25.58 0.98 -11.04
N SER A 407 -24.61 0.64 -11.90
CA SER A 407 -24.24 1.47 -13.05
C SER A 407 -25.16 1.36 -14.24
N ILE A 408 -25.95 0.27 -14.33
CA ILE A 408 -26.87 0.01 -15.46
C ILE A 408 -28.34 0.34 -15.16
N GLN A 409 -28.65 0.77 -13.93
CA GLN A 409 -30.02 1.16 -13.56
C GLN A 409 -30.43 2.45 -14.27
N PRO A 410 -31.74 2.67 -14.56
CA PRO A 410 -32.21 3.91 -15.18
C PRO A 410 -31.88 5.17 -14.38
N ASP A 411 -31.80 5.04 -13.04
CA ASP A 411 -31.47 6.09 -12.08
C ASP A 411 -30.03 5.93 -11.52
N ALA A 412 -29.11 5.41 -12.35
CA ALA A 412 -27.72 5.23 -11.98
C ALA A 412 -27.09 6.54 -11.50
N SER A 413 -26.38 6.49 -10.36
CA SER A 413 -25.71 7.63 -9.77
C SER A 413 -24.40 7.22 -9.12
N LEU A 414 -23.47 8.18 -8.99
CA LEU A 414 -22.19 7.93 -8.30
C LEU A 414 -22.39 7.57 -6.83
N THR A 415 -23.42 8.10 -6.18
CA THR A 415 -23.76 7.73 -4.79
C THR A 415 -24.11 6.25 -4.68
N LYS A 416 -24.96 5.73 -5.61
CA LYS A 416 -25.29 4.30 -5.63
C LYS A 416 -24.06 3.42 -5.88
N ILE A 417 -23.24 3.78 -6.87
CA ILE A 417 -22.00 3.04 -7.16
C ILE A 417 -21.05 3.10 -5.95
N GLY A 418 -20.96 4.24 -5.26
CA GLY A 418 -20.15 4.41 -4.05
C GLY A 418 -20.54 3.45 -2.92
N PHE A 419 -21.81 3.09 -2.78
CA PHE A 419 -22.28 2.11 -1.78
C PHE A 419 -21.78 0.68 -2.01
N ALA A 420 -21.30 0.35 -3.21
CA ALA A 420 -20.76 -0.97 -3.48
C ALA A 420 -19.51 -1.29 -2.63
N ALA A 421 -18.72 -0.27 -2.24
CA ALA A 421 -17.55 -0.46 -1.40
C ALA A 421 -17.94 -0.88 0.04
N PRO A 422 -18.70 -0.08 0.82
CA PRO A 422 -19.06 -0.46 2.18
C PRO A 422 -19.90 -1.75 2.25
N ALA A 423 -20.78 -2.01 1.27
CA ALA A 423 -21.53 -3.26 1.21
C ALA A 423 -20.59 -4.48 1.09
N ALA A 424 -19.60 -4.41 0.21
CA ALA A 424 -18.60 -5.46 0.06
C ALA A 424 -17.74 -5.62 1.32
N THR A 425 -17.35 -4.52 1.95
CA THR A 425 -16.53 -4.53 3.17
C THR A 425 -17.29 -5.13 4.36
N ILE A 426 -18.58 -4.82 4.51
CA ILE A 426 -19.45 -5.46 5.51
C ILE A 426 -19.52 -6.96 5.27
N PHE A 427 -19.69 -7.39 4.02
CA PHE A 427 -19.67 -8.80 3.68
C PHE A 427 -18.33 -9.47 4.02
N GLY A 428 -17.20 -8.80 3.73
CA GLY A 428 -15.86 -9.25 4.12
C GLY A 428 -15.68 -9.38 5.63
N ILE A 429 -16.23 -8.45 6.42
CA ILE A 429 -16.24 -8.54 7.88
C ILE A 429 -17.02 -9.77 8.35
N LEU A 430 -18.20 -10.02 7.79
CA LEU A 430 -19.01 -11.20 8.13
C LEU A 430 -18.24 -12.50 7.84
N LEU A 431 -17.59 -12.61 6.68
CA LEU A 431 -16.74 -13.77 6.37
C LEU A 431 -15.62 -13.93 7.41
N ASN A 432 -14.98 -12.85 7.79
CA ASN A 432 -13.90 -12.87 8.78
C ASN A 432 -14.41 -13.26 10.18
N VAL A 433 -15.58 -12.81 10.58
CA VAL A 433 -16.21 -13.23 11.85
C VAL A 433 -16.52 -14.72 11.84
N VAL A 434 -17.14 -15.22 10.76
CA VAL A 434 -17.41 -16.67 10.58
C VAL A 434 -16.10 -17.48 10.69
N TYR A 435 -15.05 -17.00 10.03
CA TYR A 435 -13.74 -17.69 10.08
C TYR A 435 -13.10 -17.66 11.46
N LEU A 436 -13.22 -16.56 12.22
CA LEU A 436 -12.78 -16.50 13.62
C LEU A 436 -13.51 -17.51 14.50
N ILE A 437 -14.83 -17.63 14.34
CA ILE A 437 -15.63 -18.62 15.08
C ILE A 437 -15.19 -20.04 14.73
N PHE A 438 -14.98 -20.32 13.44
CA PHE A 438 -14.48 -21.62 12.97
C PHE A 438 -13.09 -21.96 13.54
N LEU A 439 -12.16 -21.00 13.59
CA LEU A 439 -10.84 -21.20 14.13
C LEU A 439 -10.88 -21.47 15.66
N LYS A 440 -11.74 -20.76 16.39
CA LYS A 440 -11.99 -20.97 17.80
C LYS A 440 -12.53 -22.38 18.07
N TYR A 441 -13.51 -22.81 17.26
CA TYR A 441 -14.10 -24.15 17.41
C TYR A 441 -13.06 -25.26 17.17
N LYS A 442 -12.17 -25.08 16.18
CA LYS A 442 -11.06 -26.03 15.91
C LYS A 442 -9.86 -25.89 16.85
N LYS A 443 -9.91 -25.06 17.89
CA LYS A 443 -8.78 -24.78 18.82
C LYS A 443 -7.49 -24.38 18.08
N ARG A 444 -7.61 -23.65 16.95
CA ARG A 444 -6.47 -23.24 16.11
C ARG A 444 -6.02 -21.79 16.32
N ILE A 445 -6.78 -21.06 17.13
CA ILE A 445 -6.49 -19.70 17.67
C ILE A 445 -7.22 -19.55 19.00
#